data_f784a03960dc4453914d2ad0f1efac5d
#
_entry.id   f784a03960dc4453914d2ad0f1efac5d
#
_cell.length_a   1.000
_cell.length_b   1.000
_cell.length_c   1.000
_cell.angle_alpha   90.00
_cell.angle_beta   90.00
_cell.angle_gamma   90.00
#
_symmetry.space_group_name_H-M   'P 1'
#
loop_
_entity.id
_entity.type
_entity.pdbx_description
1 polymer ?
#
loop_
_entity_poly.entity_id
_entity_poly.type
_entity_poly.pdbx_seq_one_letter_code
_entity_poly.pdbx_strand_id
1 'polypeptide(L)'
;MRRGTAVAAVALGFAVVFAVARPAPVYSHKPITTNILFKNEIAQIFQRKCFHCHSENNLAMSLTTYADARPWARAIREEVLDRQMPPWQAVPGYGHFANDLSLNTREKEIIISWADGGAPSGVLKVEESIPPVYVPAAPSWDHGEPDLVLPIGGGHQVAAGSPLEINRFIVDTNLPGQKRIRAMALKQGDRRVLRHAAFSDAPTGRWLGGWTPWQTLATLTNGVEILLPAKTKIAVEIGYIGTHEDVTDRSELGLYYGDGAGQIADAISIAAPVKALPAGSAAQRVRVETKLAADTTFVALWPNPGAGATSVEITATTPNGMMTPLLWVNEYRAEWRSPYYLAAPVALPRGTRVAMTTYFDNPGEQPLQAQPQAWLATAVSPLDAARQK
;
A
#
# COMPACT_ATOMS: atom_id res chain seq x y z
N MET A 1 -48.19 33.70 -65.23
CA MET A 1 -46.70 33.50 -65.02
C MET A 1 -46.22 34.13 -63.74
N ARG A 2 -46.79 33.86 -62.50
CA ARG A 2 -46.34 34.41 -61.23
C ARG A 2 -46.17 33.36 -60.11
N ARG A 3 -46.33 32.05 -60.38
CA ARG A 3 -46.20 31.00 -59.41
C ARG A 3 -44.82 30.27 -59.45
N GLY A 4 -44.03 30.41 -60.50
CA GLY A 4 -42.76 29.75 -60.68
C GLY A 4 -41.58 30.43 -59.96
N THR A 5 -41.63 31.76 -59.84
CA THR A 5 -40.53 32.56 -59.25
C THR A 5 -40.45 32.48 -57.69
N ALA A 6 -41.62 32.29 -57.06
CA ALA A 6 -41.66 32.16 -55.60
C ALA A 6 -41.05 30.81 -55.05
N VAL A 7 -41.27 29.71 -55.82
CA VAL A 7 -40.75 28.37 -55.46
C VAL A 7 -39.23 28.30 -55.65
N ALA A 8 -38.71 28.96 -56.72
CA ALA A 8 -37.23 29.00 -56.91
C ALA A 8 -36.51 29.81 -55.87
N ALA A 9 -37.09 30.91 -55.35
CA ALA A 9 -36.47 31.72 -54.30
C ALA A 9 -36.46 31.01 -52.93
N VAL A 10 -37.51 30.24 -52.62
CA VAL A 10 -37.58 29.46 -51.39
C VAL A 10 -36.59 28.26 -51.43
N ALA A 11 -36.43 27.59 -52.58
CA ALA A 11 -35.49 26.51 -52.78
C ALA A 11 -34.03 27.01 -52.69
N LEU A 12 -33.70 28.20 -53.21
CA LEU A 12 -32.39 28.81 -53.11
C LEU A 12 -32.06 29.22 -51.62
N GLY A 13 -33.06 29.76 -50.91
CA GLY A 13 -32.95 30.14 -49.52
C GLY A 13 -32.64 28.91 -48.62
N PHE A 14 -33.29 27.78 -48.84
CA PHE A 14 -33.03 26.54 -48.14
C PHE A 14 -31.65 25.95 -48.49
N ALA A 15 -31.22 26.02 -49.74
CA ALA A 15 -29.89 25.54 -50.16
C ALA A 15 -28.75 26.38 -49.55
N VAL A 16 -28.93 27.70 -49.40
CA VAL A 16 -27.92 28.59 -48.76
C VAL A 16 -27.87 28.37 -47.25
N VAL A 17 -29.01 28.14 -46.57
CA VAL A 17 -29.06 27.84 -45.16
C VAL A 17 -28.39 26.48 -44.86
N PHE A 18 -28.57 25.46 -45.70
CA PHE A 18 -27.89 24.16 -45.57
C PHE A 18 -26.38 24.23 -45.87
N ALA A 19 -25.95 25.16 -46.75
CA ALA A 19 -24.52 25.32 -47.05
C ALA A 19 -23.74 26.07 -45.95
N VAL A 20 -24.43 26.92 -45.15
CA VAL A 20 -23.81 27.67 -44.04
C VAL A 20 -23.84 26.86 -42.73
N ALA A 21 -24.77 25.93 -42.57
CA ALA A 21 -24.86 25.06 -41.38
C ALA A 21 -24.03 23.78 -41.53
N ARG A 22 -22.78 23.87 -41.98
CA ARG A 22 -21.83 22.77 -41.81
C ARG A 22 -21.51 22.67 -40.32
N PRO A 23 -21.84 21.55 -39.63
CA PRO A 23 -21.41 21.41 -38.26
C PRO A 23 -19.87 21.50 -38.24
N ALA A 24 -19.35 22.39 -37.42
CA ALA A 24 -17.93 22.44 -37.18
C ALA A 24 -17.44 21.03 -36.83
N PRO A 25 -16.30 20.57 -37.33
CA PRO A 25 -15.79 19.25 -36.97
C PRO A 25 -15.64 19.18 -35.46
N VAL A 26 -16.45 18.31 -34.83
CA VAL A 26 -16.31 18.02 -33.41
C VAL A 26 -15.05 17.20 -33.29
N TYR A 27 -13.96 17.85 -32.92
CA TYR A 27 -12.74 17.16 -32.56
C TYR A 27 -13.05 16.35 -31.30
N SER A 28 -13.17 15.05 -31.43
CA SER A 28 -13.41 14.12 -30.31
C SER A 28 -12.23 14.02 -29.36
N HIS A 29 -11.11 14.68 -29.68
CA HIS A 29 -9.89 14.64 -28.87
C HIS A 29 -9.62 16.01 -28.26
N LYS A 30 -9.41 16.02 -26.95
CA LYS A 30 -8.92 17.19 -26.23
C LYS A 30 -7.58 17.63 -26.87
N PRO A 31 -7.38 18.93 -27.18
CA PRO A 31 -6.11 19.38 -27.74
C PRO A 31 -4.97 19.07 -26.77
N ILE A 32 -3.80 18.69 -27.30
CA ILE A 32 -2.61 18.51 -26.50
C ILE A 32 -2.12 19.89 -26.05
N THR A 33 -2.06 20.12 -24.74
CA THR A 33 -1.70 21.39 -24.13
C THR A 33 -0.52 21.27 -23.14
N THR A 34 0.17 20.13 -23.15
CA THR A 34 1.30 19.85 -22.26
C THR A 34 2.50 19.33 -23.05
N ASN A 35 3.72 19.62 -22.54
CA ASN A 35 4.96 19.04 -23.03
C ASN A 35 5.35 17.77 -22.25
N ILE A 36 4.57 17.35 -21.27
CA ILE A 36 4.80 16.13 -20.50
C ILE A 36 4.30 14.94 -21.33
N LEU A 37 5.19 13.97 -21.53
CA LEU A 37 4.97 12.83 -22.41
C LEU A 37 4.97 11.52 -21.60
N PHE A 38 4.13 10.57 -22.00
CA PHE A 38 4.12 9.26 -21.34
C PHE A 38 5.49 8.60 -21.35
N LYS A 39 6.15 8.56 -22.52
CA LYS A 39 7.46 7.91 -22.72
C LYS A 39 8.55 8.48 -21.80
N ASN A 40 8.55 9.79 -21.55
CA ASN A 40 9.65 10.45 -20.88
C ASN A 40 9.46 10.52 -19.35
N GLU A 41 8.32 11.06 -18.91
CA GLU A 41 8.07 11.35 -17.50
C GLU A 41 7.15 10.34 -16.83
N ILE A 42 5.99 10.04 -17.48
CA ILE A 42 4.93 9.26 -16.84
C ILE A 42 5.34 7.81 -16.64
N ALA A 43 5.91 7.16 -17.66
CA ALA A 43 6.33 5.77 -17.58
C ALA A 43 7.33 5.53 -16.44
N GLN A 44 8.24 6.46 -16.20
CA GLN A 44 9.22 6.37 -15.13
C GLN A 44 8.57 6.50 -13.74
N ILE A 45 7.58 7.39 -13.59
CA ILE A 45 6.83 7.53 -12.34
C ILE A 45 5.99 6.26 -12.11
N PHE A 46 5.26 5.81 -13.12
CA PHE A 46 4.41 4.63 -13.04
C PHE A 46 5.20 3.36 -12.70
N GLN A 47 6.41 3.21 -13.28
CA GLN A 47 7.30 2.10 -12.96
C GLN A 47 7.62 2.02 -11.46
N ARG A 48 7.97 3.16 -10.86
CA ARG A 48 8.36 3.20 -9.45
C ARG A 48 7.19 3.13 -8.49
N LYS A 49 6.00 3.64 -8.88
CA LYS A 49 4.91 3.92 -7.96
C LYS A 49 3.61 3.14 -8.24
N CYS A 50 3.42 2.62 -9.47
CA CYS A 50 2.15 2.05 -9.88
C CYS A 50 2.22 0.57 -10.30
N PHE A 51 3.31 0.14 -10.98
CA PHE A 51 3.37 -1.19 -11.59
C PHE A 51 3.39 -2.34 -10.60
N HIS A 52 3.69 -2.10 -9.34
CA HIS A 52 3.58 -3.11 -8.29
C HIS A 52 2.17 -3.73 -8.20
N CYS A 53 1.14 -2.94 -8.56
CA CYS A 53 -0.26 -3.34 -8.58
C CYS A 53 -0.87 -3.30 -9.99
N HIS A 54 -0.40 -2.39 -10.85
CA HIS A 54 -0.94 -2.11 -12.18
C HIS A 54 -0.06 -2.70 -13.29
N SER A 55 0.12 -4.00 -13.29
CA SER A 55 0.77 -4.78 -14.35
C SER A 55 -0.14 -5.92 -14.79
N GLU A 56 0.26 -6.63 -15.83
CA GLU A 56 -0.51 -7.76 -16.35
C GLU A 56 -0.71 -8.85 -15.27
N ASN A 57 -1.91 -9.41 -15.19
CA ASN A 57 -2.29 -10.44 -14.21
C ASN A 57 -1.98 -10.05 -12.75
N ASN A 58 -2.29 -8.82 -12.38
CA ASN A 58 -2.05 -8.27 -11.04
C ASN A 58 -3.34 -7.70 -10.43
N LEU A 59 -3.22 -6.96 -9.34
CA LEU A 59 -4.31 -6.42 -8.52
C LEU A 59 -5.31 -5.55 -9.28
N ALA A 60 -4.84 -4.83 -10.30
CA ALA A 60 -5.65 -3.89 -11.07
C ALA A 60 -5.25 -3.89 -12.55
N MET A 61 -5.97 -3.12 -13.36
CA MET A 61 -5.68 -2.97 -14.80
C MET A 61 -4.23 -2.56 -15.02
N SER A 62 -3.63 -3.08 -16.10
CA SER A 62 -2.27 -2.72 -16.51
C SER A 62 -2.17 -1.23 -16.85
N LEU A 63 -1.07 -0.61 -16.44
CA LEU A 63 -0.64 0.74 -16.84
C LEU A 63 0.75 0.70 -17.47
N THR A 64 1.24 -0.49 -17.84
CA THR A 64 2.64 -0.70 -18.26
C THR A 64 2.94 -0.15 -19.64
N THR A 65 1.92 0.01 -20.48
CA THR A 65 2.05 0.60 -21.81
C THR A 65 1.23 1.89 -21.93
N TYR A 66 1.58 2.71 -22.93
CA TYR A 66 0.77 3.89 -23.25
C TYR A 66 -0.67 3.53 -23.64
N ALA A 67 -0.84 2.46 -24.41
CA ALA A 67 -2.15 1.98 -24.85
C ALA A 67 -3.02 1.58 -23.65
N ASP A 68 -2.43 0.97 -22.64
CA ASP A 68 -3.13 0.58 -21.42
C ASP A 68 -3.44 1.80 -20.54
N ALA A 69 -2.49 2.70 -20.36
CA ALA A 69 -2.60 3.82 -19.42
C ALA A 69 -3.49 4.96 -19.92
N ARG A 70 -3.42 5.30 -21.23
CA ARG A 70 -4.11 6.47 -21.79
C ARG A 70 -5.62 6.48 -21.57
N PRO A 71 -6.36 5.38 -21.75
CA PRO A 71 -7.80 5.35 -21.50
C PRO A 71 -8.19 5.77 -20.07
N TRP A 72 -7.28 5.51 -19.11
CA TRP A 72 -7.48 5.78 -17.69
C TRP A 72 -6.93 7.13 -17.23
N ALA A 73 -6.34 7.95 -18.11
CA ALA A 73 -5.63 9.18 -17.73
C ALA A 73 -6.48 10.10 -16.83
N ARG A 74 -7.79 10.22 -17.10
CA ARG A 74 -8.70 11.01 -16.28
C ARG A 74 -8.92 10.39 -14.89
N ALA A 75 -9.18 9.09 -14.84
CA ALA A 75 -9.34 8.37 -13.56
C ALA A 75 -8.05 8.40 -12.74
N ILE A 76 -6.89 8.18 -13.38
CA ILE A 76 -5.58 8.31 -12.72
C ILE A 76 -5.42 9.68 -12.08
N ARG A 77 -5.79 10.75 -12.80
CA ARG A 77 -5.74 12.12 -12.27
C ARG A 77 -6.63 12.28 -11.03
N GLU A 78 -7.86 11.82 -11.10
CA GLU A 78 -8.82 11.88 -9.99
C GLU A 78 -8.30 11.12 -8.77
N GLU A 79 -7.89 9.87 -8.92
CA GLU A 79 -7.34 9.01 -7.86
C GLU A 79 -6.07 9.59 -7.21
N VAL A 80 -5.21 10.27 -8.01
CA VAL A 80 -4.00 10.94 -7.51
C VAL A 80 -4.34 12.21 -6.73
N LEU A 81 -5.32 13.00 -7.19
CA LEU A 81 -5.79 14.19 -6.49
C LEU A 81 -6.42 13.85 -5.15
N ASP A 82 -7.26 12.82 -5.14
CA ASP A 82 -7.99 12.34 -3.96
C ASP A 82 -7.11 11.48 -3.04
N ARG A 83 -5.81 11.32 -3.39
CA ARG A 83 -4.82 10.53 -2.63
C ARG A 83 -5.23 9.05 -2.43
N GLN A 84 -6.08 8.54 -3.31
CA GLN A 84 -6.44 7.12 -3.31
C GLN A 84 -5.33 6.26 -3.92
N MET A 85 -4.57 6.82 -4.88
CA MET A 85 -3.43 6.18 -5.54
C MET A 85 -2.17 7.05 -5.52
N PRO A 86 -1.01 6.44 -5.24
CA PRO A 86 -0.78 5.08 -4.72
C PRO A 86 -1.44 4.86 -3.35
N PRO A 87 -1.69 3.59 -2.94
CA PRO A 87 -2.41 3.28 -1.70
C PRO A 87 -1.53 3.46 -0.44
N TRP A 88 -0.81 4.56 -0.35
CA TRP A 88 0.03 4.94 0.78
C TRP A 88 -0.71 5.93 1.67
N GLN A 89 -0.92 5.56 2.92
CA GLN A 89 -1.83 6.26 3.82
C GLN A 89 -1.12 7.14 4.86
N ALA A 90 0.22 7.02 5.02
CA ALA A 90 0.94 7.89 5.96
C ALA A 90 1.00 9.33 5.44
N VAL A 91 0.65 10.26 6.33
CA VAL A 91 0.68 11.70 6.03
C VAL A 91 2.13 12.19 5.94
N PRO A 92 2.51 12.89 4.86
CA PRO A 92 3.85 13.44 4.72
C PRO A 92 4.24 14.34 5.91
N GLY A 93 5.47 14.16 6.40
CA GLY A 93 5.99 14.91 7.56
C GLY A 93 5.68 14.27 8.92
N TYR A 94 4.89 13.21 8.96
CA TYR A 94 4.62 12.42 10.17
C TYR A 94 5.33 11.06 10.08
N GLY A 95 6.61 11.05 10.42
CA GLY A 95 7.54 9.95 10.20
C GLY A 95 8.21 9.99 8.83
N HIS A 96 9.30 9.22 8.71
CA HIS A 96 10.04 9.01 7.45
C HIS A 96 10.22 7.50 7.26
N PHE A 97 9.75 6.97 6.13
CA PHE A 97 9.67 5.52 5.92
C PHE A 97 10.47 5.08 4.71
N ALA A 98 11.22 3.99 4.87
CA ALA A 98 12.02 3.40 3.79
C ALA A 98 11.15 2.81 2.67
N ASN A 99 9.92 2.40 3.01
CA ASN A 99 8.95 1.83 2.08
C ASN A 99 7.87 2.84 1.62
N ASP A 100 8.16 4.14 1.64
CA ASP A 100 7.24 5.20 1.21
C ASP A 100 6.92 5.10 -0.28
N LEU A 101 5.65 4.80 -0.58
CA LEU A 101 5.12 4.73 -1.94
C LEU A 101 4.51 6.05 -2.40
N SER A 102 4.37 7.05 -1.53
CA SER A 102 3.70 8.31 -1.88
C SER A 102 4.32 9.00 -3.10
N LEU A 103 3.50 9.75 -3.81
CA LEU A 103 3.97 10.67 -4.84
C LEU A 103 4.42 11.98 -4.18
N ASN A 104 5.59 12.48 -4.55
CA ASN A 104 5.98 13.83 -4.18
C ASN A 104 5.17 14.88 -4.98
N THR A 105 5.25 16.14 -4.58
CA THR A 105 4.50 17.24 -5.22
C THR A 105 4.74 17.30 -6.72
N ARG A 106 6.01 17.19 -7.14
CA ARG A 106 6.39 17.26 -8.57
C ARG A 106 5.83 16.08 -9.37
N GLU A 107 5.89 14.85 -8.84
CA GLU A 107 5.31 13.67 -9.49
C GLU A 107 3.80 13.80 -9.67
N LYS A 108 3.10 14.33 -8.68
CA LYS A 108 1.65 14.63 -8.77
C LYS A 108 1.35 15.63 -9.86
N GLU A 109 2.06 16.76 -9.86
CA GLU A 109 1.89 17.82 -10.86
C GLU A 109 2.16 17.32 -12.29
N ILE A 110 3.17 16.48 -12.48
CA ILE A 110 3.49 15.84 -13.77
C ILE A 110 2.33 14.96 -14.22
N ILE A 111 1.82 14.07 -13.38
CA ILE A 111 0.70 13.18 -13.73
C ILE A 111 -0.55 13.98 -14.07
N ILE A 112 -0.91 14.97 -13.24
CA ILE A 112 -2.07 15.82 -13.43
C ILE A 112 -1.96 16.61 -14.74
N SER A 113 -0.82 17.25 -14.99
CA SER A 113 -0.58 18.02 -16.20
C SER A 113 -0.59 17.16 -17.46
N TRP A 114 -0.09 15.94 -17.40
CA TRP A 114 -0.19 14.97 -18.49
C TRP A 114 -1.64 14.63 -18.81
N ALA A 115 -2.41 14.27 -17.80
CA ALA A 115 -3.81 13.87 -17.97
C ALA A 115 -4.67 15.03 -18.47
N ASP A 116 -4.52 16.25 -17.89
CA ASP A 116 -5.24 17.45 -18.29
C ASP A 116 -4.82 17.94 -19.67
N GLY A 117 -3.57 17.76 -20.05
CA GLY A 117 -3.01 18.18 -21.33
C GLY A 117 -3.29 17.24 -22.51
N GLY A 118 -4.19 16.24 -22.35
CA GLY A 118 -4.59 15.34 -23.43
C GLY A 118 -3.84 14.01 -23.45
N ALA A 119 -3.04 13.74 -22.43
CA ALA A 119 -2.31 12.49 -22.24
C ALA A 119 -1.47 12.05 -23.47
N PRO A 120 -0.52 12.87 -23.94
CA PRO A 120 0.28 12.55 -25.14
C PRO A 120 1.29 11.40 -24.88
N SER A 121 1.53 10.59 -25.95
CA SER A 121 2.44 9.44 -25.88
C SER A 121 3.92 9.83 -25.90
N GLY A 122 4.27 10.81 -26.72
CA GLY A 122 5.67 11.16 -27.01
C GLY A 122 6.33 10.26 -28.07
N VAL A 123 5.57 9.39 -28.74
CA VAL A 123 6.04 8.54 -29.83
C VAL A 123 5.35 8.98 -31.11
N LEU A 124 6.14 9.36 -32.12
CA LEU A 124 5.63 9.79 -33.42
C LEU A 124 5.27 8.59 -34.33
N LYS A 125 5.71 7.38 -33.99
CA LYS A 125 5.41 6.13 -34.71
C LYS A 125 4.97 5.06 -33.72
N VAL A 126 3.90 4.34 -34.07
CA VAL A 126 3.31 3.25 -33.26
C VAL A 126 4.31 2.08 -33.05
N GLU A 127 5.34 1.99 -33.88
CA GLU A 127 6.34 0.91 -33.86
C GLU A 127 7.53 1.15 -32.91
N GLU A 128 7.72 2.36 -32.37
CA GLU A 128 8.68 2.54 -31.30
C GLU A 128 8.03 2.08 -29.99
N SER A 129 8.13 0.79 -29.73
CA SER A 129 7.77 0.23 -28.42
C SER A 129 8.54 1.00 -27.34
N ILE A 130 7.83 1.57 -26.41
CA ILE A 130 8.41 1.95 -25.12
C ILE A 130 9.12 0.69 -24.63
N PRO A 131 10.42 0.77 -24.28
CA PRO A 131 11.12 -0.42 -23.78
C PRO A 131 10.24 -1.07 -22.71
N PRO A 132 10.08 -2.41 -22.71
CA PRO A 132 9.24 -3.05 -21.73
C PRO A 132 9.72 -2.59 -20.36
N VAL A 133 8.91 -1.77 -19.75
CA VAL A 133 9.14 -1.36 -18.38
C VAL A 133 8.97 -2.63 -17.58
N TYR A 134 9.89 -2.90 -16.67
CA TYR A 134 9.92 -4.07 -15.81
C TYR A 134 8.51 -4.56 -15.48
N VAL A 135 8.09 -5.61 -16.14
CA VAL A 135 6.95 -6.41 -15.72
C VAL A 135 7.53 -7.45 -14.77
N PRO A 136 7.15 -7.51 -13.52
CA PRO A 136 7.59 -8.60 -12.66
C PRO A 136 7.26 -9.90 -13.37
N ALA A 137 8.26 -10.73 -13.59
CA ALA A 137 8.07 -12.10 -14.08
C ALA A 137 7.06 -12.84 -13.18
N ALA A 138 6.64 -14.03 -13.57
CA ALA A 138 5.83 -14.92 -12.75
C ALA A 138 6.32 -14.91 -11.28
N PRO A 139 5.46 -15.20 -10.28
CA PRO A 139 5.84 -15.15 -8.88
C PRO A 139 7.21 -15.77 -8.62
N SER A 140 8.18 -14.95 -8.31
CA SER A 140 9.59 -15.34 -8.11
C SER A 140 10.09 -14.70 -6.80
N TRP A 141 11.23 -15.17 -6.33
CA TRP A 141 11.91 -14.53 -5.22
C TRP A 141 12.75 -13.37 -5.76
N ASP A 142 12.20 -12.15 -5.73
CA ASP A 142 12.82 -10.93 -6.30
C ASP A 142 14.22 -10.61 -5.73
N HIS A 143 14.58 -11.25 -4.60
CA HIS A 143 15.84 -11.01 -3.88
C HIS A 143 16.73 -12.26 -3.80
N GLY A 144 16.58 -13.20 -4.75
CA GLY A 144 17.23 -14.51 -4.76
C GLY A 144 16.50 -15.52 -3.87
N GLU A 145 16.89 -16.79 -3.95
CA GLU A 145 16.26 -17.87 -3.22
C GLU A 145 16.44 -17.68 -1.69
N PRO A 146 15.37 -17.80 -0.88
CA PRO A 146 15.46 -17.80 0.57
C PRO A 146 16.20 -19.03 1.10
N ASP A 147 16.79 -18.92 2.28
CA ASP A 147 17.41 -20.05 2.98
C ASP A 147 16.38 -21.08 3.45
N LEU A 148 15.13 -20.66 3.67
CA LEU A 148 14.01 -21.52 4.02
C LEU A 148 12.74 -21.04 3.36
N VAL A 149 12.07 -21.92 2.62
CA VAL A 149 10.77 -21.70 1.99
C VAL A 149 9.70 -22.51 2.71
N LEU A 150 8.60 -21.85 3.05
CA LEU A 150 7.53 -22.43 3.84
C LEU A 150 6.19 -22.21 3.12
N PRO A 151 5.46 -23.26 2.73
CA PRO A 151 4.13 -23.11 2.12
C PRO A 151 3.14 -22.56 3.14
N ILE A 152 2.24 -21.69 2.70
CA ILE A 152 1.19 -21.11 3.53
C ILE A 152 -0.15 -21.81 3.21
N GLY A 153 -0.69 -22.52 4.19
CA GLY A 153 -2.07 -23.07 4.16
C GLY A 153 -2.38 -24.14 3.13
N GLY A 154 -1.40 -24.61 2.33
CA GLY A 154 -1.62 -25.71 1.36
C GLY A 154 -2.53 -25.40 0.17
N GLY A 155 -3.01 -24.18 0.02
CA GLY A 155 -3.93 -23.66 -0.99
C GLY A 155 -5.20 -23.10 -0.36
N HIS A 156 -5.38 -21.78 -0.46
CA HIS A 156 -6.55 -21.07 0.06
C HIS A 156 -7.49 -20.69 -1.08
N GLN A 157 -8.79 -21.01 -0.93
CA GLN A 157 -9.81 -20.64 -1.91
C GLN A 157 -10.30 -19.22 -1.63
N VAL A 158 -10.22 -18.35 -2.62
CA VAL A 158 -10.77 -17.00 -2.61
C VAL A 158 -11.95 -16.97 -3.58
N ALA A 159 -13.15 -16.81 -3.07
CA ALA A 159 -14.37 -16.81 -3.88
C ALA A 159 -14.44 -15.56 -4.76
N ALA A 160 -15.05 -15.71 -5.94
CA ALA A 160 -15.31 -14.60 -6.85
C ALA A 160 -16.11 -13.49 -6.15
N GLY A 161 -15.64 -12.24 -6.30
CA GLY A 161 -16.31 -11.06 -5.75
C GLY A 161 -16.33 -10.98 -4.22
N SER A 162 -15.59 -11.84 -3.50
CA SER A 162 -15.54 -11.73 -2.03
C SER A 162 -14.95 -10.39 -1.59
N PRO A 163 -15.54 -9.76 -0.55
CA PRO A 163 -14.98 -8.55 0.05
C PRO A 163 -13.65 -8.85 0.74
N LEU A 164 -13.04 -7.85 1.38
CA LEU A 164 -11.82 -8.07 2.15
C LEU A 164 -12.04 -9.12 3.24
N GLU A 165 -11.29 -10.20 3.15
CA GLU A 165 -11.20 -11.27 4.15
C GLU A 165 -9.77 -11.34 4.67
N ILE A 166 -9.61 -11.42 5.99
CA ILE A 166 -8.31 -11.61 6.64
C ILE A 166 -8.24 -13.04 7.17
N ASN A 167 -7.40 -13.86 6.55
CA ASN A 167 -7.21 -15.25 6.92
C ASN A 167 -5.88 -15.45 7.64
N ARG A 168 -5.89 -16.22 8.72
CA ARG A 168 -4.73 -16.51 9.55
C ARG A 168 -4.30 -17.96 9.39
N PHE A 169 -3.05 -18.16 8.98
CA PHE A 169 -2.41 -19.45 8.79
C PHE A 169 -1.30 -19.63 9.83
N ILE A 170 -1.13 -20.83 10.34
CA ILE A 170 0.00 -21.19 11.21
C ILE A 170 0.99 -22.01 10.39
N VAL A 171 2.19 -21.45 10.26
CA VAL A 171 3.29 -22.05 9.50
C VAL A 171 4.34 -22.56 10.48
N ASP A 172 4.63 -23.84 10.41
CA ASP A 172 5.66 -24.48 11.24
C ASP A 172 7.03 -24.32 10.57
N THR A 173 7.97 -23.67 11.23
CA THR A 173 9.29 -23.44 10.63
C THR A 173 10.17 -24.67 10.64
N ASN A 174 9.92 -25.63 11.53
CA ASN A 174 10.73 -26.82 11.75
C ASN A 174 12.24 -26.53 11.95
N LEU A 175 12.59 -25.31 12.40
CA LEU A 175 13.96 -24.90 12.63
C LEU A 175 14.62 -25.83 13.68
N PRO A 176 15.75 -26.48 13.36
CA PRO A 176 16.41 -27.41 14.29
C PRO A 176 17.07 -26.68 15.47
N GLY A 177 17.33 -25.41 15.33
CA GLY A 177 17.94 -24.53 16.33
C GLY A 177 17.52 -23.08 16.12
N GLN A 178 17.98 -22.23 17.04
CA GLN A 178 17.76 -20.79 16.93
C GLN A 178 18.39 -20.24 15.66
N LYS A 179 17.67 -19.34 14.95
CA LYS A 179 18.14 -18.68 13.73
C LYS A 179 17.93 -17.18 13.83
N ARG A 180 18.86 -16.43 13.24
CA ARG A 180 18.72 -15.01 12.97
C ARG A 180 18.18 -14.82 11.57
N ILE A 181 17.17 -13.99 11.42
CA ILE A 181 16.48 -13.72 10.17
C ILE A 181 16.71 -12.25 9.83
N ARG A 182 17.39 -11.99 8.70
CA ARG A 182 17.65 -10.62 8.20
C ARG A 182 16.48 -10.08 7.40
N ALA A 183 15.68 -10.97 6.80
CA ALA A 183 14.54 -10.57 5.97
C ALA A 183 13.51 -11.70 5.86
N MET A 184 12.27 -11.31 5.62
CA MET A 184 11.16 -12.18 5.22
C MET A 184 10.58 -11.70 3.90
N ALA A 185 10.17 -12.63 3.03
CA ALA A 185 9.48 -12.32 1.78
C ALA A 185 8.24 -13.18 1.62
N LEU A 186 7.24 -12.65 0.93
CA LEU A 186 6.08 -13.40 0.51
C LEU A 186 6.16 -13.61 -1.01
N LYS A 187 6.21 -14.87 -1.44
CA LYS A 187 6.00 -15.22 -2.83
C LYS A 187 4.51 -15.49 -3.02
N GLN A 188 3.86 -14.64 -3.79
CA GLN A 188 2.43 -14.70 -4.02
C GLN A 188 2.08 -15.91 -4.88
N GLY A 189 1.05 -16.67 -4.51
CA GLY A 189 0.48 -17.72 -5.35
C GLY A 189 -0.35 -17.13 -6.50
N ASP A 190 -1.24 -16.18 -6.17
CA ASP A 190 -1.96 -15.38 -7.16
C ASP A 190 -1.96 -13.90 -6.76
N ARG A 191 -1.33 -13.07 -7.61
CA ARG A 191 -1.15 -11.63 -7.35
C ARG A 191 -2.46 -10.85 -7.33
N ARG A 192 -3.50 -11.32 -7.98
CA ARG A 192 -4.77 -10.60 -8.18
C ARG A 192 -5.58 -10.46 -6.89
N VAL A 193 -5.36 -11.33 -5.92
CA VAL A 193 -6.21 -11.42 -4.71
C VAL A 193 -5.53 -10.92 -3.44
N LEU A 194 -4.20 -10.86 -3.37
CA LEU A 194 -3.47 -10.47 -2.16
C LEU A 194 -3.37 -8.95 -2.00
N ARG A 195 -3.70 -8.45 -0.82
CA ARG A 195 -3.63 -7.01 -0.50
C ARG A 195 -2.50 -6.68 0.47
N HIS A 196 -2.35 -7.46 1.52
CA HIS A 196 -1.28 -7.33 2.52
C HIS A 196 -1.04 -8.65 3.24
N ALA A 197 0.11 -8.76 3.91
CA ALA A 197 0.35 -9.84 4.87
C ALA A 197 1.06 -9.31 6.12
N ALA A 198 0.79 -9.96 7.26
CA ALA A 198 1.48 -9.74 8.52
C ALA A 198 2.05 -11.05 9.05
N PHE A 199 3.28 -10.99 9.57
CA PHE A 199 3.98 -12.12 10.16
C PHE A 199 4.13 -11.88 11.66
N SER A 200 3.74 -12.85 12.47
CA SER A 200 3.89 -12.79 13.91
C SER A 200 4.33 -14.14 14.49
N ASP A 201 4.98 -14.10 15.63
CA ASP A 201 5.23 -15.29 16.43
C ASP A 201 3.88 -15.84 16.92
N ALA A 202 3.54 -17.06 16.55
CA ALA A 202 2.19 -17.58 16.76
C ALA A 202 1.77 -17.68 18.23
N PRO A 203 2.65 -18.11 19.17
CA PRO A 203 2.34 -18.19 20.60
C PRO A 203 2.14 -16.83 21.27
N THR A 204 2.99 -15.84 20.97
CA THR A 204 3.02 -14.56 21.68
C THR A 204 2.28 -13.44 20.95
N GLY A 205 2.01 -13.60 19.65
CA GLY A 205 1.48 -12.57 18.79
C GLY A 205 2.50 -11.46 18.47
N ARG A 206 3.76 -11.58 18.91
CA ARG A 206 4.81 -10.58 18.64
C ARG A 206 4.98 -10.41 17.14
N TRP A 207 4.85 -9.18 16.65
CA TRP A 207 5.02 -8.86 15.25
C TRP A 207 6.48 -9.08 14.80
N LEU A 208 6.65 -9.74 13.67
CA LEU A 208 7.95 -10.06 13.07
C LEU A 208 8.18 -9.31 11.76
N GLY A 209 7.12 -8.88 11.08
CA GLY A 209 7.23 -8.18 9.81
C GLY A 209 5.90 -8.14 9.08
N GLY A 210 5.88 -7.50 7.93
CA GLY A 210 4.70 -7.45 7.08
C GLY A 210 5.10 -7.22 5.63
N TRP A 211 4.18 -7.52 4.74
CA TRP A 211 4.34 -7.44 3.31
C TRP A 211 3.17 -6.66 2.68
N THR A 212 3.49 -5.92 1.63
CA THR A 212 2.52 -5.29 0.72
C THR A 212 3.01 -5.48 -0.72
N PRO A 213 2.17 -5.29 -1.75
CA PRO A 213 2.57 -5.48 -3.14
C PRO A 213 3.77 -4.64 -3.58
N TRP A 214 4.03 -3.52 -2.92
CA TRP A 214 5.17 -2.62 -3.20
C TRP A 214 6.36 -2.83 -2.25
N GLN A 215 6.23 -3.70 -1.26
CA GLN A 215 7.27 -4.05 -0.29
C GLN A 215 7.53 -5.56 -0.37
N THR A 216 8.34 -5.97 -1.33
CA THR A 216 8.58 -7.39 -1.63
C THR A 216 9.50 -8.08 -0.62
N LEU A 217 10.30 -7.31 0.13
CA LEU A 217 11.18 -7.80 1.17
C LEU A 217 10.95 -7.05 2.50
N ALA A 218 10.46 -7.75 3.50
CA ALA A 218 10.32 -7.22 4.87
C ALA A 218 11.68 -7.26 5.58
N THR A 219 12.39 -6.13 5.55
CA THR A 219 13.67 -5.94 6.26
C THR A 219 13.52 -4.84 7.30
N LEU A 220 14.03 -5.05 8.51
CA LEU A 220 14.14 -4.00 9.49
C LEU A 220 15.34 -3.09 9.19
N THR A 221 15.18 -1.82 9.48
CA THR A 221 16.19 -0.78 9.17
C THR A 221 17.53 -1.07 9.87
N ASN A 222 18.63 -0.71 9.23
CA ASN A 222 20.00 -0.82 9.74
C ASN A 222 20.46 -2.23 10.08
N GLY A 223 20.04 -3.26 9.33
CA GLY A 223 20.54 -4.61 9.53
C GLY A 223 20.08 -5.25 10.86
N VAL A 224 18.97 -4.78 11.41
CA VAL A 224 18.36 -5.40 12.59
C VAL A 224 17.80 -6.76 12.19
N GLU A 225 18.14 -7.80 12.96
CA GLU A 225 17.77 -9.19 12.70
C GLU A 225 16.73 -9.69 13.70
N ILE A 226 15.80 -10.48 13.21
CA ILE A 226 14.78 -11.13 14.04
C ILE A 226 15.36 -12.45 14.57
N LEU A 227 15.27 -12.67 15.88
CA LEU A 227 15.68 -13.92 16.49
C LEU A 227 14.48 -14.88 16.56
N LEU A 228 14.56 -16.01 15.84
CA LEU A 228 13.58 -17.09 15.91
C LEU A 228 14.14 -18.27 16.68
N PRO A 229 13.51 -18.71 17.78
CA PRO A 229 13.84 -19.95 18.49
C PRO A 229 13.69 -21.20 17.59
N ALA A 230 14.27 -22.31 18.04
CA ALA A 230 13.99 -23.61 17.44
C ALA A 230 12.49 -23.90 17.43
N LYS A 231 11.99 -24.55 16.36
CA LYS A 231 10.60 -24.97 16.22
C LYS A 231 9.57 -23.83 16.35
N THR A 232 9.98 -22.58 16.09
CA THR A 232 9.05 -21.43 16.07
C THR A 232 7.91 -21.69 15.09
N LYS A 233 6.69 -21.33 15.47
CA LYS A 233 5.54 -21.25 14.60
C LYS A 233 5.28 -19.80 14.25
N ILE A 234 5.13 -19.51 12.96
CA ILE A 234 4.81 -18.17 12.46
C ILE A 234 3.32 -18.14 12.12
N ALA A 235 2.60 -17.19 12.68
CA ALA A 235 1.26 -16.85 12.20
C ALA A 235 1.40 -15.87 11.04
N VAL A 236 0.81 -16.24 9.91
CA VAL A 236 0.74 -15.41 8.71
C VAL A 236 -0.71 -14.99 8.51
N GLU A 237 -0.98 -13.71 8.65
CA GLU A 237 -2.28 -13.13 8.32
C GLU A 237 -2.20 -12.56 6.91
N ILE A 238 -3.13 -12.94 6.02
CA ILE A 238 -3.20 -12.43 4.65
C ILE A 238 -4.58 -11.82 4.43
N GLY A 239 -4.59 -10.59 3.91
CA GLY A 239 -5.79 -9.92 3.43
C GLY A 239 -6.04 -10.25 1.96
N TYR A 240 -7.20 -10.87 1.68
CA TYR A 240 -7.64 -11.22 0.34
C TYR A 240 -8.85 -10.40 -0.09
N ILE A 241 -8.93 -10.07 -1.37
CA ILE A 241 -10.15 -9.58 -2.02
C ILE A 241 -10.34 -10.39 -3.30
N GLY A 242 -11.55 -10.95 -3.50
CA GLY A 242 -11.88 -11.77 -4.65
C GLY A 242 -11.82 -11.02 -5.99
N THR A 243 -11.52 -11.75 -7.05
CA THR A 243 -11.58 -11.28 -8.44
C THR A 243 -12.96 -11.59 -9.05
N HIS A 244 -13.08 -11.54 -10.38
CA HIS A 244 -14.29 -11.94 -11.09
C HIS A 244 -14.48 -13.48 -11.19
N GLU A 245 -13.50 -14.26 -10.77
CA GLU A 245 -13.49 -15.72 -10.77
C GLU A 245 -12.95 -16.27 -9.45
N ASP A 246 -13.26 -17.52 -9.14
CA ASP A 246 -12.69 -18.24 -7.99
C ASP A 246 -11.20 -18.47 -8.22
N VAL A 247 -10.40 -18.22 -7.20
CA VAL A 247 -8.94 -18.33 -7.25
C VAL A 247 -8.42 -19.21 -6.12
N THR A 248 -7.43 -20.04 -6.41
CA THR A 248 -6.69 -20.77 -5.37
C THR A 248 -5.32 -20.14 -5.17
N ASP A 249 -5.12 -19.50 -4.02
CA ASP A 249 -3.82 -18.98 -3.64
C ASP A 249 -2.93 -20.04 -3.02
N ARG A 250 -1.65 -20.10 -3.45
CA ARG A 250 -0.60 -20.98 -2.93
C ARG A 250 0.65 -20.17 -2.60
N SER A 251 0.47 -19.16 -1.80
CA SER A 251 1.57 -18.31 -1.35
C SER A 251 2.59 -19.07 -0.49
N GLU A 252 3.83 -18.62 -0.55
CA GLU A 252 4.96 -19.17 0.22
C GLU A 252 5.63 -18.05 1.02
N LEU A 253 6.06 -18.37 2.25
CA LEU A 253 6.88 -17.49 3.10
C LEU A 253 8.35 -17.87 2.94
N GLY A 254 9.19 -16.94 2.54
CA GLY A 254 10.64 -17.08 2.48
C GLY A 254 11.32 -16.43 3.68
N LEU A 255 12.26 -17.15 4.30
CA LEU A 255 13.12 -16.64 5.36
C LEU A 255 14.57 -16.55 4.87
N TYR A 256 15.17 -15.38 4.99
CA TYR A 256 16.57 -15.12 4.68
C TYR A 256 17.37 -15.04 5.97
N TYR A 257 18.37 -15.90 6.13
CA TYR A 257 19.17 -15.94 7.33
C TYR A 257 20.14 -14.77 7.40
N GLY A 258 20.38 -14.29 8.60
CA GLY A 258 21.38 -13.28 8.93
C GLY A 258 22.70 -13.89 9.31
N ASP A 259 23.76 -13.09 9.26
CA ASP A 259 25.12 -13.47 9.62
C ASP A 259 25.42 -13.35 11.14
N GLY A 260 24.48 -12.80 11.88
CA GLY A 260 24.62 -12.61 13.31
C GLY A 260 25.30 -11.31 13.74
N ALA A 261 25.66 -10.44 12.80
CA ALA A 261 26.33 -9.17 13.10
C ALA A 261 25.36 -8.05 13.53
N GLY A 262 24.08 -8.15 13.14
CA GLY A 262 23.06 -7.15 13.41
C GLY A 262 22.59 -7.07 14.87
N GLN A 263 21.94 -5.96 15.22
CA GLN A 263 21.16 -5.85 16.45
C GLN A 263 19.97 -6.82 16.39
N ILE A 264 19.41 -7.16 17.55
CA ILE A 264 18.25 -8.06 17.62
C ILE A 264 16.98 -7.23 17.68
N ALA A 265 15.99 -7.62 16.86
CA ALA A 265 14.66 -7.07 16.91
C ALA A 265 13.89 -7.57 18.14
N ASP A 266 13.25 -6.64 18.81
CA ASP A 266 12.16 -6.90 19.75
C ASP A 266 10.95 -6.05 19.35
N ALA A 267 9.84 -6.15 20.08
CA ALA A 267 8.67 -5.34 19.78
C ALA A 267 7.87 -4.99 21.04
N ILE A 268 7.43 -3.75 21.09
CA ILE A 268 6.51 -3.25 22.13
C ILE A 268 5.11 -3.23 21.56
N SER A 269 4.15 -3.83 22.25
CA SER A 269 2.73 -3.74 21.91
C SER A 269 2.07 -2.61 22.68
N ILE A 270 1.29 -1.81 21.95
CA ILE A 270 0.35 -0.83 22.52
C ILE A 270 -1.05 -1.26 22.09
N ALA A 271 -1.92 -1.61 23.06
CA ALA A 271 -3.28 -2.04 22.77
C ALA A 271 -4.26 -1.36 23.74
N ALA A 272 -5.37 -0.87 23.19
CA ALA A 272 -6.47 -0.36 24.01
C ALA A 272 -7.37 -1.51 24.49
N PRO A 273 -8.07 -1.36 25.62
CA PRO A 273 -9.19 -2.22 25.96
C PRO A 273 -10.25 -2.19 24.85
N VAL A 274 -11.01 -3.28 24.74
CA VAL A 274 -12.15 -3.32 23.81
C VAL A 274 -13.15 -2.22 24.19
N LYS A 275 -13.56 -1.43 23.20
CA LYS A 275 -14.56 -0.36 23.33
C LYS A 275 -15.71 -0.64 22.36
N ALA A 276 -16.93 -0.66 22.87
CA ALA A 276 -18.11 -0.68 22.02
C ALA A 276 -18.35 0.71 21.41
N LEU A 277 -18.44 0.77 20.09
CA LEU A 277 -18.80 1.97 19.33
C LEU A 277 -20.29 1.90 19.02
N PRO A 278 -21.09 2.88 19.43
CA PRO A 278 -22.53 2.88 19.18
C PRO A 278 -22.85 2.82 17.67
N ALA A 279 -23.99 2.24 17.33
CA ALA A 279 -24.53 2.31 15.97
C ALA A 279 -24.70 3.77 15.52
N GLY A 280 -24.44 4.08 14.25
CA GLY A 280 -24.56 5.41 13.68
C GLY A 280 -23.57 6.44 14.24
N SER A 281 -22.54 6.01 14.99
CA SER A 281 -21.56 6.95 15.58
C SER A 281 -20.44 7.31 14.61
N ALA A 282 -19.96 8.56 14.68
CA ALA A 282 -18.84 9.06 13.90
C ALA A 282 -17.77 9.69 14.81
N ALA A 283 -16.53 9.75 14.34
CA ALA A 283 -15.38 10.39 14.97
C ALA A 283 -15.13 9.92 16.42
N GLN A 284 -15.43 8.66 16.72
CA GLN A 284 -15.21 8.09 18.06
C GLN A 284 -13.71 7.92 18.32
N ARG A 285 -13.20 8.65 19.30
CA ARG A 285 -11.79 8.63 19.66
C ARG A 285 -11.48 7.54 20.68
N VAL A 286 -10.45 6.74 20.40
CA VAL A 286 -9.81 5.83 21.37
C VAL A 286 -8.35 6.20 21.47
N ARG A 287 -7.85 6.42 22.69
CA ARG A 287 -6.44 6.72 22.96
C ARG A 287 -5.90 5.74 23.97
N VAL A 288 -4.69 5.25 23.71
CA VAL A 288 -3.92 4.43 24.64
C VAL A 288 -2.48 4.92 24.64
N GLU A 289 -1.80 4.80 25.76
CA GLU A 289 -0.39 5.15 25.87
C GLU A 289 0.39 4.14 26.72
N THR A 290 1.67 4.05 26.44
CA THR A 290 2.64 3.29 27.24
C THR A 290 3.83 4.18 27.57
N LYS A 291 4.52 3.87 28.68
CA LYS A 291 5.73 4.58 29.08
C LYS A 291 6.93 3.67 28.90
N LEU A 292 7.95 4.13 28.20
CA LEU A 292 9.18 3.37 27.99
C LEU A 292 9.92 3.15 29.29
N ALA A 293 10.22 1.88 29.59
CA ALA A 293 10.93 1.46 30.81
C ALA A 293 12.44 1.66 30.69
N ALA A 294 12.98 1.74 29.47
CA ALA A 294 14.40 1.94 29.15
C ALA A 294 14.55 2.84 27.93
N ASP A 295 15.78 3.27 27.64
CA ASP A 295 16.13 3.88 26.36
C ASP A 295 15.81 2.89 25.25
N THR A 296 15.09 3.35 24.23
CA THR A 296 14.51 2.47 23.22
C THR A 296 14.73 3.04 21.82
N THR A 297 15.15 2.21 20.88
CA THR A 297 15.33 2.59 19.47
C THR A 297 14.27 1.89 18.62
N PHE A 298 13.36 2.65 18.05
CA PHE A 298 12.34 2.16 17.12
C PHE A 298 12.88 2.04 15.70
N VAL A 299 12.49 0.97 14.99
CA VAL A 299 12.88 0.66 13.61
C VAL A 299 11.70 0.44 12.66
N ALA A 300 10.54 0.07 13.18
CA ALA A 300 9.31 -0.07 12.38
C ALA A 300 8.06 0.06 13.25
N LEU A 301 6.94 0.33 12.60
CA LEU A 301 5.62 0.49 13.21
C LEU A 301 4.61 -0.37 12.43
N TRP A 302 3.72 -1.05 13.15
CA TRP A 302 2.64 -1.84 12.59
C TRP A 302 1.33 -1.49 13.28
N PRO A 303 0.56 -0.51 12.78
CA PRO A 303 -0.77 -0.24 13.31
C PRO A 303 -1.76 -1.31 12.86
N ASN A 304 -2.55 -1.80 13.79
CA ASN A 304 -3.71 -2.66 13.56
C ASN A 304 -4.92 -2.08 14.31
N PRO A 305 -5.54 -1.03 13.78
CA PRO A 305 -6.58 -0.31 14.51
C PRO A 305 -7.91 -1.06 14.58
N GLY A 306 -8.12 -2.06 13.71
CA GLY A 306 -9.38 -2.81 13.65
C GLY A 306 -10.44 -2.17 12.76
N ALA A 307 -11.62 -2.80 12.75
CA ALA A 307 -12.75 -2.39 11.91
C ALA A 307 -13.30 -1.01 12.31
N GLY A 308 -13.76 -0.25 11.32
CA GLY A 308 -14.32 1.10 11.50
C GLY A 308 -13.28 2.18 11.75
N ALA A 309 -11.99 1.85 11.81
CA ALA A 309 -10.96 2.87 11.96
C ALA A 309 -10.87 3.76 10.71
N THR A 310 -10.79 5.07 10.93
CA THR A 310 -10.67 6.09 9.89
C THR A 310 -9.33 6.80 9.95
N SER A 311 -8.67 6.87 11.12
CA SER A 311 -7.36 7.49 11.27
C SER A 311 -6.60 6.89 12.45
N VAL A 312 -5.27 6.83 12.33
CA VAL A 312 -4.36 6.37 13.40
C VAL A 312 -3.19 7.33 13.52
N GLU A 313 -2.95 7.84 14.72
CA GLU A 313 -1.79 8.65 15.03
C GLU A 313 -0.95 7.98 16.13
N ILE A 314 0.37 7.91 15.94
CA ILE A 314 1.33 7.43 16.94
C ILE A 314 2.35 8.54 17.20
N THR A 315 2.41 8.99 18.46
CA THR A 315 3.31 10.07 18.90
C THR A 315 4.15 9.64 20.10
N ALA A 316 5.34 10.19 20.22
CA ALA A 316 6.20 10.02 21.38
C ALA A 316 6.39 11.37 22.08
N THR A 317 6.20 11.43 23.41
CA THR A 317 6.49 12.61 24.22
C THR A 317 7.57 12.28 25.23
N THR A 318 8.74 12.89 25.09
CA THR A 318 9.89 12.69 25.97
C THR A 318 9.65 13.29 27.36
N PRO A 319 10.44 12.91 28.38
CA PRO A 319 10.30 13.46 29.75
C PRO A 319 10.44 14.98 29.86
N ASN A 320 11.19 15.60 28.94
CA ASN A 320 11.34 17.06 28.84
C ASN A 320 10.20 17.75 28.05
N GLY A 321 9.17 17.01 27.64
CA GLY A 321 7.99 17.54 26.96
C GLY A 321 8.12 17.66 25.44
N MET A 322 9.25 17.29 24.83
CA MET A 322 9.39 17.30 23.36
C MET A 322 8.51 16.21 22.75
N MET A 323 7.66 16.60 21.81
CA MET A 323 6.80 15.68 21.07
C MET A 323 7.43 15.35 19.70
N THR A 324 7.48 14.05 19.37
CA THR A 324 7.94 13.53 18.09
C THR A 324 6.80 12.75 17.45
N PRO A 325 6.27 13.17 16.29
CA PRO A 325 5.32 12.36 15.54
C PRO A 325 6.06 11.15 14.95
N LEU A 326 5.56 9.96 15.21
CA LEU A 326 6.13 8.72 14.67
C LEU A 326 5.39 8.24 13.43
N LEU A 327 4.06 8.40 13.41
CA LEU A 327 3.17 8.01 12.31
C LEU A 327 1.84 8.75 12.43
N TRP A 328 1.31 9.20 11.32
CA TRP A 328 -0.09 9.54 11.16
C TRP A 328 -0.63 8.93 9.87
N VAL A 329 -1.57 8.01 10.01
CA VAL A 329 -2.35 7.43 8.90
C VAL A 329 -3.68 8.16 8.88
N ASN A 330 -3.97 8.84 7.78
CA ASN A 330 -5.25 9.47 7.53
C ASN A 330 -6.02 8.68 6.47
N GLU A 331 -7.35 8.63 6.58
CA GLU A 331 -8.21 7.84 5.68
C GLU A 331 -7.77 6.35 5.65
N TYR A 332 -7.68 5.76 6.85
CA TYR A 332 -7.24 4.39 6.99
C TYR A 332 -8.14 3.42 6.22
N ARG A 333 -7.52 2.57 5.39
CA ARG A 333 -8.18 1.52 4.61
C ARG A 333 -7.59 0.17 4.98
N ALA A 334 -8.45 -0.72 5.48
CA ALA A 334 -8.04 -2.03 6.00
C ALA A 334 -7.42 -2.94 4.94
N GLU A 335 -7.81 -2.80 3.67
CA GLU A 335 -7.23 -3.54 2.55
C GLU A 335 -5.76 -3.20 2.30
N TRP A 336 -5.31 -2.02 2.71
CA TRP A 336 -3.93 -1.57 2.57
C TRP A 336 -3.21 -1.44 3.91
N ARG A 337 -3.46 -2.36 4.83
CA ARG A 337 -2.79 -2.42 6.13
C ARG A 337 -1.30 -2.65 5.96
N SER A 338 -0.52 -1.58 6.08
CA SER A 338 0.91 -1.55 5.75
C SER A 338 1.79 -1.55 6.98
N PRO A 339 2.97 -2.22 6.94
CA PRO A 339 4.06 -1.91 7.84
C PRO A 339 4.69 -0.56 7.47
N TYR A 340 5.22 0.13 8.46
CA TYR A 340 5.93 1.40 8.29
C TYR A 340 7.36 1.21 8.78
N TYR A 341 8.28 0.88 7.87
CA TYR A 341 9.70 0.71 8.16
C TYR A 341 10.37 2.08 8.20
N LEU A 342 10.91 2.48 9.35
CA LEU A 342 11.54 3.78 9.50
C LEU A 342 12.77 3.89 8.61
N ALA A 343 12.94 4.99 7.88
CA ALA A 343 14.10 5.23 7.03
C ALA A 343 15.41 5.40 7.85
N ALA A 344 15.27 5.88 9.08
CA ALA A 344 16.30 5.90 10.10
C ALA A 344 15.72 5.53 11.46
N PRO A 345 16.46 4.80 12.31
CA PRO A 345 16.00 4.47 13.66
C PRO A 345 15.70 5.72 14.49
N VAL A 346 14.67 5.65 15.32
CA VAL A 346 14.27 6.72 16.24
C VAL A 346 14.60 6.32 17.67
N ALA A 347 15.64 6.94 18.23
CA ALA A 347 16.05 6.72 19.62
C ALA A 347 15.27 7.63 20.58
N LEU A 348 14.64 7.04 21.57
CA LEU A 348 13.84 7.74 22.58
C LEU A 348 14.31 7.35 23.99
N PRO A 349 14.45 8.34 24.91
CA PRO A 349 14.94 8.07 26.26
C PRO A 349 13.90 7.35 27.11
N ARG A 350 14.38 6.65 28.13
CA ARG A 350 13.55 6.11 29.23
C ARG A 350 12.56 7.15 29.73
N GLY A 351 11.36 6.73 30.02
CA GLY A 351 10.28 7.60 30.52
C GLY A 351 9.49 8.33 29.44
N THR A 352 9.89 8.21 28.17
CA THR A 352 9.08 8.70 27.05
C THR A 352 7.70 8.04 27.06
N ARG A 353 6.64 8.81 26.86
CA ARG A 353 5.29 8.29 26.64
C ARG A 353 5.04 8.15 25.15
N VAL A 354 4.70 6.94 24.73
CA VAL A 354 4.29 6.64 23.35
C VAL A 354 2.79 6.43 23.36
N ALA A 355 2.08 7.22 22.60
CA ALA A 355 0.63 7.22 22.55
C ALA A 355 0.14 6.87 21.15
N MET A 356 -0.88 6.02 21.07
CA MET A 356 -1.66 5.78 19.87
C MET A 356 -3.06 6.37 20.05
N THR A 357 -3.48 7.19 19.09
CA THR A 357 -4.84 7.74 19.02
C THR A 357 -5.47 7.24 17.72
N THR A 358 -6.65 6.63 17.84
CA THR A 358 -7.40 6.11 16.69
C THR A 358 -8.79 6.74 16.68
N TYR A 359 -9.26 7.13 15.49
CA TYR A 359 -10.62 7.58 15.26
C TYR A 359 -11.38 6.52 14.51
N PHE A 360 -12.68 6.39 14.81
CA PHE A 360 -13.55 5.36 14.28
C PHE A 360 -14.89 5.95 13.87
N ASP A 361 -15.45 5.41 12.80
CA ASP A 361 -16.84 5.58 12.40
C ASP A 361 -17.54 4.22 12.42
N ASN A 362 -18.77 4.21 12.91
CA ASN A 362 -19.66 3.07 12.85
C ASN A 362 -20.98 3.48 12.18
N PRO A 363 -21.04 3.50 10.84
CA PRO A 363 -22.27 3.85 10.12
C PRO A 363 -23.32 2.74 10.16
N GLY A 364 -22.98 1.56 10.68
CA GLY A 364 -23.88 0.41 10.77
C GLY A 364 -24.98 0.55 11.82
N GLU A 365 -25.96 -0.35 11.76
CA GLU A 365 -27.10 -0.40 12.67
C GLU A 365 -26.82 -1.14 13.99
N GLN A 366 -25.67 -1.83 14.08
CA GLN A 366 -25.25 -2.58 15.26
C GLN A 366 -24.00 -1.97 15.89
N PRO A 367 -23.81 -2.11 17.21
CA PRO A 367 -22.56 -1.70 17.86
C PRO A 367 -21.37 -2.44 17.30
N LEU A 368 -20.27 -1.73 17.03
CA LEU A 368 -19.01 -2.26 16.55
C LEU A 368 -18.02 -2.36 17.72
N GLN A 369 -17.27 -3.49 17.84
CA GLN A 369 -16.24 -3.64 18.85
C GLN A 369 -14.90 -3.12 18.28
N ALA A 370 -14.33 -2.10 18.91
CA ALA A 370 -13.04 -1.54 18.55
C ALA A 370 -11.98 -1.92 19.59
N GLN A 371 -10.87 -2.45 19.12
CA GLN A 371 -9.69 -2.73 19.94
C GLN A 371 -8.43 -2.36 19.16
N PRO A 372 -8.12 -1.05 19.06
CA PRO A 372 -6.93 -0.63 18.33
C PRO A 372 -5.66 -1.12 19.02
N GLN A 373 -4.75 -1.61 18.20
CA GLN A 373 -3.45 -2.10 18.61
C GLN A 373 -2.38 -1.58 17.66
N ALA A 374 -1.17 -1.39 18.15
CA ALA A 374 0.02 -1.21 17.33
C ALA A 374 1.19 -2.00 17.90
N TRP A 375 2.04 -2.50 17.01
CA TRP A 375 3.36 -3.03 17.33
C TRP A 375 4.42 -2.03 16.90
N LEU A 376 5.40 -1.82 17.76
CA LEU A 376 6.53 -0.95 17.52
C LEU A 376 7.78 -1.83 17.63
N ALA A 377 8.39 -2.14 16.49
CA ALA A 377 9.62 -2.91 16.45
C ALA A 377 10.79 -2.07 16.95
N THR A 378 11.61 -2.67 17.78
CA THR A 378 12.77 -2.03 18.42
C THR A 378 14.05 -2.76 18.07
N ALA A 379 15.16 -2.04 18.09
CA ALA A 379 16.49 -2.61 17.99
C ALA A 379 17.13 -2.71 19.37
N VAL A 380 17.59 -3.89 19.75
CA VAL A 380 18.24 -4.18 21.03
C VAL A 380 19.68 -4.65 20.79
N SER A 381 20.63 -4.17 21.58
CA SER A 381 22.00 -4.68 21.52
C SER A 381 22.02 -6.18 21.81
N PRO A 382 22.85 -6.98 21.12
CA PRO A 382 23.02 -8.41 21.44
C PRO A 382 23.39 -8.68 22.89
N LEU A 383 24.14 -7.77 23.51
CA LEU A 383 24.53 -7.87 24.93
C LEU A 383 23.34 -7.66 25.87
N ASP A 384 22.44 -6.76 25.55
CA ASP A 384 21.25 -6.49 26.37
C ASP A 384 20.16 -7.54 26.15
N ALA A 385 20.04 -8.09 24.95
CA ALA A 385 19.14 -9.21 24.67
C ALA A 385 19.51 -10.49 25.44
N ALA A 386 20.79 -10.72 25.73
CA ALA A 386 21.25 -11.84 26.54
C ALA A 386 20.94 -11.68 28.04
N ARG A 387 20.70 -10.45 28.52
CA ARG A 387 20.37 -10.15 29.93
C ARG A 387 18.86 -10.21 30.22
N GLN A 388 18.03 -10.28 29.21
CA GLN A 388 16.56 -10.33 29.34
C GLN A 388 15.99 -11.76 29.35
N LYS A 389 16.85 -12.77 29.22
CA LYS A 389 16.55 -14.20 29.39
C LYS A 389 16.95 -14.67 30.79
#